data_bdf0bf881c6932d62c4923061e3ac6f1
#
_entry.id   bdf0bf881c6932d62c4923061e3ac6f1
#
_cell.length_a   1.000
_cell.length_b   1.000
_cell.length_c   1.000
_cell.angle_alpha   90.00
_cell.angle_beta   90.00
_cell.angle_gamma   90.00
#
_symmetry.space_group_name_H-M   'P 1'
#
loop_
_entity.id
_entity.type
_entity.pdbx_description
1 polymer ?
#
loop_
_entity_poly.entity_id
_entity_poly.type
_entity_poly.pdbx_seq_one_letter_code
_entity_poly.pdbx_strand_id
1 'polypeptide(L)'
;ENGTVTICHSHTKNLKEICKTADILVVAVGKAKFVTGDMVKPGAVVIDVGMNRDENGKLCGDVDYESAEAIAGYLTPVPGGVGPMTITMLMKNAVTAAKIQNGLV
;
A
#
# COMPACT_ATOMS: atom_id res chain seq x y z
N GLU A 1 8.44 -5.25 17.15
CA GLU A 1 7.13 -4.64 17.38
C GLU A 1 6.08 -5.74 17.58
N ASN A 2 4.96 -5.41 18.19
CA ASN A 2 3.94 -6.38 18.59
C ASN A 2 2.77 -6.48 17.59
N GLY A 3 3.06 -6.36 16.33
CA GLY A 3 2.04 -6.48 15.29
C GLY A 3 1.82 -7.93 14.85
N THR A 4 0.58 -8.25 14.50
CA THR A 4 0.26 -9.51 13.84
C THR A 4 0.26 -9.28 12.33
N VAL A 5 1.07 -10.03 11.59
CA VAL A 5 1.22 -9.88 10.15
C VAL A 5 0.62 -11.07 9.43
N THR A 6 -0.25 -10.79 8.45
CA THR A 6 -0.82 -11.80 7.56
C THR A 6 -0.41 -11.50 6.13
N ILE A 7 0.15 -12.49 5.44
CA ILE A 7 0.56 -12.37 4.04
C ILE A 7 -0.49 -13.08 3.18
N CYS A 8 -1.01 -12.36 2.19
CA CYS A 8 -2.01 -12.87 1.25
C CYS A 8 -1.52 -12.71 -0.19
N HIS A 9 -2.09 -13.52 -1.09
CA HIS A 9 -1.78 -13.49 -2.52
C HIS A 9 -2.99 -14.00 -3.33
N SER A 10 -2.83 -14.10 -4.64
CA SER A 10 -3.93 -14.48 -5.54
C SER A 10 -4.52 -15.88 -5.27
N HIS A 11 -3.77 -16.75 -4.62
CA HIS A 11 -4.25 -18.09 -4.27
C HIS A 11 -4.80 -18.19 -2.84
N THR A 12 -4.85 -17.07 -2.12
CA THR A 12 -5.41 -17.04 -0.76
C THR A 12 -6.92 -17.24 -0.82
N LYS A 13 -7.41 -18.20 -0.04
CA LYS A 13 -8.85 -18.42 0.11
C LYS A 13 -9.43 -17.36 1.03
N ASN A 14 -10.66 -16.94 0.74
CA ASN A 14 -11.37 -15.93 1.54
C ASN A 14 -10.60 -14.61 1.66
N LEU A 15 -9.96 -14.19 0.59
CA LEU A 15 -9.11 -12.98 0.56
C LEU A 15 -9.87 -11.75 1.06
N LYS A 16 -11.10 -11.57 0.62
CA LYS A 16 -11.94 -10.44 1.02
C LYS A 16 -12.14 -10.39 2.53
N GLU A 17 -12.50 -11.51 3.13
CA GLU A 17 -12.73 -11.59 4.58
C GLU A 17 -11.45 -11.33 5.37
N ILE A 18 -10.33 -11.86 4.89
CA ILE A 18 -9.03 -11.64 5.55
C ILE A 18 -8.64 -10.16 5.47
N CYS A 19 -8.78 -9.54 4.31
CA CYS A 19 -8.47 -8.12 4.13
C CYS A 19 -9.32 -7.24 5.04
N LYS A 20 -10.59 -7.59 5.26
CA LYS A 20 -11.49 -6.83 6.14
C LYS A 20 -11.10 -6.91 7.61
N THR A 21 -10.23 -7.81 8.02
CA THR A 21 -9.75 -7.87 9.41
C THR A 21 -8.53 -6.99 9.65
N ALA A 22 -7.91 -6.49 8.61
CA ALA A 22 -6.67 -5.72 8.72
C ALA A 22 -6.92 -4.30 9.21
N ASP A 23 -6.20 -3.89 10.25
CA ASP A 23 -6.16 -2.49 10.68
C ASP A 23 -5.31 -1.65 9.74
N ILE A 24 -4.24 -2.26 9.19
CA ILE A 24 -3.38 -1.68 8.17
C ILE A 24 -3.33 -2.66 7.01
N LEU A 25 -3.80 -2.22 5.85
CA LEU A 25 -3.82 -3.03 4.63
C LEU A 25 -2.81 -2.47 3.63
N VAL A 26 -1.78 -3.25 3.34
CA VAL A 26 -0.78 -2.90 2.33
C VAL A 26 -1.08 -3.68 1.06
N VAL A 27 -1.28 -2.98 -0.05
CA VAL A 27 -1.70 -3.57 -1.32
C VAL A 27 -0.61 -3.39 -2.36
N ALA A 28 -0.08 -4.51 -2.86
CA ALA A 28 0.99 -4.54 -3.85
C ALA A 28 0.83 -5.79 -4.74
N VAL A 29 -0.26 -5.85 -5.53
CA VAL A 29 -0.61 -7.02 -6.34
C VAL A 29 -0.40 -6.84 -7.84
N GLY A 30 -0.18 -5.61 -8.28
CA GLY A 30 0.06 -5.32 -9.69
C GLY A 30 -1.17 -5.41 -10.58
N LYS A 31 -2.35 -5.25 -10.02
CA LYS A 31 -3.63 -5.28 -10.75
C LYS A 31 -4.43 -4.02 -10.44
N ALA A 32 -4.75 -3.26 -11.48
CA ALA A 32 -5.49 -2.01 -11.33
C ALA A 32 -6.84 -2.23 -10.62
N LYS A 33 -7.08 -1.44 -9.58
CA LYS A 33 -8.35 -1.41 -8.84
C LYS A 33 -8.82 -2.77 -8.31
N PHE A 34 -7.86 -3.64 -8.01
CA PHE A 34 -8.15 -5.00 -7.53
C PHE A 34 -8.85 -5.00 -6.17
N VAL A 35 -8.37 -4.20 -5.22
CA VAL A 35 -8.98 -4.08 -3.89
C VAL A 35 -10.07 -3.02 -3.93
N THR A 36 -11.29 -3.44 -3.64
CA THR A 36 -12.47 -2.57 -3.60
C THR A 36 -12.84 -2.24 -2.16
N GLY A 37 -13.71 -1.25 -1.97
CA GLY A 37 -14.10 -0.78 -0.63
C GLY A 37 -14.70 -1.86 0.27
N ASP A 38 -15.36 -2.86 -0.33
CA ASP A 38 -15.93 -3.98 0.42
C ASP A 38 -14.88 -4.97 0.96
N MET A 39 -13.61 -4.79 0.60
CA MET A 39 -12.47 -5.54 1.14
C MET A 39 -11.72 -4.78 2.23
N VAL A 40 -12.18 -3.61 2.61
CA VAL A 40 -11.51 -2.72 3.57
C VAL A 40 -12.32 -2.65 4.85
N LYS A 41 -11.63 -2.83 5.99
CA LYS A 41 -12.24 -2.63 7.29
C LYS A 41 -12.55 -1.13 7.49
N PRO A 42 -13.75 -0.77 7.96
CA PRO A 42 -14.05 0.63 8.24
C PRO A 42 -13.01 1.26 9.18
N GLY A 43 -12.47 2.41 8.79
CA GLY A 43 -11.45 3.10 9.56
C GLY A 43 -10.03 2.62 9.37
N ALA A 44 -9.80 1.58 8.56
CA ALA A 44 -8.45 1.03 8.33
C ALA A 44 -7.52 2.02 7.62
N VAL A 45 -6.23 1.83 7.84
CA VAL A 45 -5.19 2.50 7.06
C VAL A 45 -4.90 1.64 5.83
N VAL A 46 -5.05 2.21 4.64
CA VAL A 46 -4.79 1.50 3.38
C VAL A 46 -3.60 2.14 2.67
N ILE A 47 -2.58 1.34 2.43
CA ILE A 47 -1.35 1.76 1.75
C ILE A 47 -1.31 1.07 0.39
N ASP A 48 -1.53 1.85 -0.66
CA ASP A 48 -1.56 1.37 -2.04
C ASP A 48 -0.18 1.55 -2.67
N VAL A 49 0.52 0.43 -2.88
CA VAL A 49 1.85 0.41 -3.49
C VAL A 49 1.75 0.25 -5.02
N GLY A 50 0.57 -0.10 -5.52
CA GLY A 50 0.36 -0.37 -6.93
C GLY A 50 0.61 0.85 -7.82
N MET A 51 1.07 0.58 -9.03
CA MET A 51 1.26 1.60 -10.06
C MET A 51 0.83 1.00 -11.38
N ASN A 52 -0.34 1.39 -11.85
CA ASN A 52 -0.95 0.85 -13.06
C ASN A 52 -1.48 1.99 -13.93
N ARG A 53 -1.88 1.65 -15.15
CA ARG A 53 -2.65 2.54 -15.99
C ARG A 53 -4.01 1.90 -16.21
N ASP A 54 -5.07 2.70 -16.07
CA ASP A 54 -6.42 2.25 -16.33
C ASP A 54 -6.69 2.19 -17.85
N GLU A 55 -7.90 1.85 -18.22
CA GLU A 55 -8.33 1.76 -19.61
C GLU A 55 -8.21 3.07 -20.39
N ASN A 56 -8.19 4.21 -19.68
CA ASN A 56 -8.02 5.55 -20.25
C ASN A 56 -6.54 6.00 -20.25
N GLY A 57 -5.62 5.14 -19.84
CA GLY A 57 -4.20 5.46 -19.72
C GLY A 57 -3.84 6.30 -18.51
N LYS A 58 -4.77 6.56 -17.60
CA LYS A 58 -4.56 7.32 -16.38
C LYS A 58 -3.88 6.46 -15.32
N LEU A 59 -2.92 7.03 -14.60
CA LEU A 59 -2.27 6.34 -13.50
C LEU A 59 -3.26 6.02 -12.38
N CYS A 60 -3.21 4.79 -11.90
CA CYS A 60 -4.01 4.33 -10.77
C CYS A 60 -3.25 3.26 -9.98
N GLY A 61 -3.71 2.99 -8.77
CA GLY A 61 -3.15 1.95 -7.93
C GLY A 61 -3.88 0.63 -8.03
N ASP A 62 -3.56 -0.25 -7.11
CA ASP A 62 -4.21 -1.56 -6.97
C ASP A 62 -5.50 -1.47 -6.16
N VAL A 63 -5.79 -0.33 -5.54
CA VAL A 63 -7.01 -0.07 -4.78
C VAL A 63 -7.96 0.76 -5.62
N ASP A 64 -9.24 0.39 -5.63
CA ASP A 64 -10.28 1.25 -6.20
C ASP A 64 -10.52 2.42 -5.25
N TYR A 65 -9.87 3.55 -5.54
CA TYR A 65 -9.83 4.71 -4.67
C TYR A 65 -11.24 5.22 -4.30
N GLU A 66 -12.11 5.32 -5.30
CA GLU A 66 -13.45 5.88 -5.08
C GLU A 66 -14.27 5.07 -4.08
N SER A 67 -14.25 3.72 -4.18
CA SER A 67 -15.00 2.88 -3.27
C SER A 67 -14.33 2.75 -1.91
N ALA A 68 -13.01 2.77 -1.85
CA ALA A 68 -12.26 2.61 -0.61
C ALA A 68 -12.19 3.88 0.23
N GLU A 69 -12.17 5.05 -0.42
CA GLU A 69 -12.06 6.35 0.27
C GLU A 69 -13.17 6.57 1.28
N ALA A 70 -14.39 6.13 0.98
CA ALA A 70 -15.53 6.29 1.85
C ALA A 70 -15.46 5.40 3.10
N ILE A 71 -14.63 4.38 3.11
CA ILE A 71 -14.59 3.35 4.15
C ILE A 71 -13.30 3.42 4.96
N ALA A 72 -12.16 3.63 4.30
CA ALA A 72 -10.85 3.73 4.95
C ALA A 72 -10.74 4.97 5.83
N GLY A 73 -9.99 4.84 6.93
CA GLY A 73 -9.64 6.00 7.76
C GLY A 73 -8.55 6.83 7.12
N TYR A 74 -7.59 6.15 6.49
CA TYR A 74 -6.49 6.77 5.72
C TYR A 74 -6.27 5.95 4.46
N LEU A 75 -6.06 6.61 3.35
CA LEU A 75 -5.82 5.95 2.06
C LEU A 75 -4.79 6.76 1.27
N THR A 76 -3.69 6.10 0.90
CA THR A 76 -2.68 6.75 0.07
C THR A 76 -3.18 6.90 -1.36
N PRO A 77 -2.96 8.07 -1.99
CA PRO A 77 -3.32 8.25 -3.41
C PRO A 77 -2.29 7.61 -4.33
N VAL A 78 -2.67 7.37 -5.58
CA VAL A 78 -1.76 7.01 -6.67
C VAL A 78 -2.16 7.85 -7.89
N PRO A 79 -1.24 8.65 -8.44
CA PRO A 79 0.12 8.95 -7.96
C PRO A 79 0.14 9.89 -6.74
N GLY A 80 1.32 10.09 -6.17
CA GLY A 80 1.53 11.08 -5.11
C GLY A 80 1.52 10.51 -3.69
N GLY A 81 1.41 9.17 -3.54
CA GLY A 81 1.43 8.50 -2.25
C GLY A 81 2.78 7.82 -1.95
N VAL A 82 2.83 6.50 -2.12
CA VAL A 82 4.02 5.69 -1.80
C VAL A 82 5.22 6.03 -2.69
N GLY A 83 5.00 6.37 -3.96
CA GLY A 83 6.09 6.69 -4.88
C GLY A 83 7.05 7.76 -4.35
N PRO A 84 6.57 8.96 -4.03
CA PRO A 84 7.42 10.00 -3.43
C PRO A 84 8.10 9.56 -2.13
N MET A 85 7.44 8.77 -1.30
CA MET A 85 8.03 8.23 -0.07
C MET A 85 9.14 7.23 -0.37
N THR A 86 9.01 6.45 -1.42
CA THR A 86 10.06 5.51 -1.86
C THR A 86 11.35 6.27 -2.16
N ILE A 87 11.25 7.36 -2.91
CA ILE A 87 12.42 8.21 -3.25
C ILE A 87 13.01 8.82 -1.99
N THR A 88 12.17 9.36 -1.11
CA THR A 88 12.60 9.97 0.16
C THR A 88 13.35 8.96 1.02
N MET A 89 12.83 7.76 1.17
CA MET A 89 13.45 6.72 1.98
C MET A 89 14.73 6.18 1.35
N LEU A 90 14.80 6.12 0.03
CA LEU A 90 16.03 5.76 -0.67
C LEU A 90 17.15 6.75 -0.35
N MET A 91 16.86 8.04 -0.41
CA MET A 91 17.85 9.08 -0.08
C MET A 91 18.29 8.99 1.38
N LYS A 92 17.35 8.80 2.29
CA LYS A 92 17.65 8.61 3.72
C LYS A 92 18.53 7.36 3.94
N ASN A 93 18.20 6.26 3.31
CA ASN A 93 18.96 5.02 3.44
C ASN A 93 20.37 5.15 2.86
N ALA A 94 20.54 5.88 1.77
CA ALA A 94 21.87 6.15 1.19
C ALA A 94 22.75 6.93 2.18
N VAL A 95 22.20 7.95 2.84
CA VAL A 95 22.93 8.71 3.87
C VAL A 95 23.27 7.82 5.05
N THR A 96 22.33 7.00 5.51
CA THR A 96 22.58 6.06 6.62
C THR A 96 23.68 5.07 6.27
N ALA A 97 23.64 4.51 5.06
CA ALA A 97 24.68 3.57 4.59
C ALA A 97 26.06 4.23 4.57
N ALA A 98 26.15 5.46 4.07
CA ALA A 98 27.40 6.22 4.06
C ALA A 98 27.93 6.45 5.48
N LYS A 99 27.06 6.77 6.42
CA LYS A 99 27.44 6.94 7.84
C LYS A 99 27.99 5.65 8.42
N ILE A 100 27.33 4.53 8.17
CA ILE A 100 27.78 3.22 8.65
C ILE A 100 29.16 2.88 8.07
N GLN A 101 29.35 3.07 6.76
CA GLN A 101 30.64 2.80 6.09
C GLN A 101 31.78 3.64 6.63
N ASN A 102 31.49 4.82 7.12
CA ASN A 102 32.49 5.75 7.66
C ASN A 102 32.56 5.76 9.18
N GLY A 103 31.93 4.81 9.85
CA GLY A 103 31.98 4.67 11.30
C GLY A 103 31.32 5.78 12.08
N LEU A 104 30.32 6.44 11.49
CA LEU A 104 29.62 7.59 12.11
C LEU A 104 28.35 7.18 12.84
N VAL A 105 27.99 5.91 12.79
CA VAL A 105 26.79 5.39 13.45
C VAL A 105 27.16 4.16 14.29
#